data_69cf5b6c89acb6ed8ddf68ed70c3a486
#
_entry.id   69cf5b6c89acb6ed8ddf68ed70c3a486
#
_cell.length_a   1.000
_cell.length_b   1.000
_cell.length_c   1.000
_cell.angle_alpha   90.00
_cell.angle_beta   90.00
_cell.angle_gamma   90.00
#
_symmetry.space_group_name_H-M   'P 1'
#
loop_
_entity.id
_entity.type
_entity.pdbx_description
1 polymer ?
#
loop_
_entity_poly.entity_id
_entity_poly.type
_entity_poly.pdbx_seq_one_letter_code
_entity_poly.pdbx_strand_id
1 'polypeptide(L)'
;DTIRFIESLPKTRTLETPAGPLVLCHGVLEDDLAKIWPGSERSTSRCSASLDALLQEANPPRFVINGHMHFRTVIDFPSTQVINGGTLKGQFAGFSILDISRGQIDSFNFSKENDIEPARQLDLDAHLGRRVWRNTGDFDGKWQPVVLHSA
;
A
#
# COMPACT_ATOMS: atom_id res chain seq x y z
N ASP A 1 13.95 23.26 -14.07
CA ASP A 1 14.47 23.16 -12.70
C ASP A 1 13.74 22.03 -11.98
N THR A 2 14.49 21.05 -11.45
CA THR A 2 13.98 19.83 -10.81
C THR A 2 13.07 20.16 -9.61
N ILE A 3 13.39 21.20 -8.83
CA ILE A 3 12.58 21.60 -7.67
C ILE A 3 11.20 22.06 -8.12
N ARG A 4 11.12 22.93 -9.12
CA ARG A 4 9.83 23.41 -9.64
C ARG A 4 8.98 22.28 -10.25
N PHE A 5 9.64 21.30 -10.87
CA PHE A 5 8.95 20.11 -11.36
C PHE A 5 8.33 19.33 -10.20
N ILE A 6 9.11 19.06 -9.13
CA ILE A 6 8.61 18.34 -7.95
C ILE A 6 7.46 19.10 -7.27
N GLU A 7 7.60 20.42 -7.10
CA GLU A 7 6.55 21.27 -6.51
C GLU A 7 5.26 21.32 -7.35
N SER A 8 5.35 21.05 -8.66
CA SER A 8 4.20 21.00 -9.56
C SER A 8 3.46 19.66 -9.57
N LEU A 9 4.01 18.62 -8.94
CA LEU A 9 3.37 17.30 -8.90
C LEU A 9 2.15 17.33 -7.98
N PRO A 10 1.04 16.69 -8.39
CA PRO A 10 -0.13 16.56 -7.52
C PRO A 10 0.19 15.61 -6.36
N LYS A 11 -0.44 15.82 -5.21
CA LYS A 11 -0.32 14.93 -4.05
C LYS A 11 -0.96 13.56 -4.29
N THR A 12 -2.02 13.55 -5.07
CA THR A 12 -2.72 12.34 -5.49
C THR A 12 -2.86 12.29 -7.01
N ARG A 13 -2.89 11.09 -7.55
CA ARG A 13 -3.20 10.86 -8.96
C ARG A 13 -4.05 9.61 -9.12
N THR A 14 -5.18 9.74 -9.78
CA THR A 14 -6.03 8.62 -10.17
C THR A 14 -5.68 8.14 -11.57
N LEU A 15 -5.59 6.85 -11.74
CA LEU A 15 -5.39 6.15 -13.01
C LEU A 15 -6.54 5.17 -13.21
N GLU A 16 -7.13 5.16 -14.40
CA GLU A 16 -8.10 4.14 -14.78
C GLU A 16 -7.35 2.86 -15.16
N THR A 17 -7.83 1.73 -14.63
CA THR A 17 -7.27 0.40 -14.93
C THR A 17 -8.39 -0.58 -15.28
N PRO A 18 -8.07 -1.71 -15.94
CA PRO A 18 -9.06 -2.74 -16.22
C PRO A 18 -9.75 -3.33 -14.98
N ALA A 19 -9.09 -3.27 -13.82
CA ALA A 19 -9.64 -3.74 -12.54
C ALA A 19 -10.40 -2.66 -11.76
N GLY A 20 -10.49 -1.43 -12.28
CA GLY A 20 -11.08 -0.26 -11.65
C GLY A 20 -10.07 0.84 -11.34
N PRO A 21 -10.50 1.96 -10.76
CA PRO A 21 -9.64 3.09 -10.47
C PRO A 21 -8.51 2.74 -9.48
N LEU A 22 -7.34 3.32 -9.71
CA LEU A 22 -6.15 3.20 -8.88
C LEU A 22 -5.71 4.60 -8.46
N VAL A 23 -5.57 4.83 -7.16
CA VAL A 23 -5.08 6.10 -6.62
C VAL A 23 -3.62 5.95 -6.19
N LEU A 24 -2.77 6.87 -6.64
CA LEU A 24 -1.38 7.02 -6.20
C LEU A 24 -1.29 8.19 -5.23
N CYS A 25 -0.60 8.02 -4.10
CA CYS A 25 -0.30 9.09 -3.14
C CYS A 25 1.00 8.78 -2.39
N HIS A 26 1.53 9.77 -1.62
CA HIS A 26 2.69 9.51 -0.77
C HIS A 26 2.28 8.99 0.61
N GLY A 27 1.48 9.73 1.35
CA GLY A 27 0.94 9.33 2.65
C GLY A 27 -0.44 8.68 2.49
N VAL A 28 -1.48 9.37 2.89
CA VAL A 28 -2.87 8.93 2.72
C VAL A 28 -3.65 10.02 2.01
N LEU A 29 -3.88 9.83 0.72
CA LEU A 29 -4.54 10.81 -0.14
C LEU A 29 -3.82 12.17 -0.10
N GLU A 30 -4.53 13.24 0.27
CA GLU A 30 -3.98 14.60 0.31
C GLU A 30 -3.06 14.86 1.51
N ASP A 31 -3.01 13.97 2.50
CA ASP A 31 -2.12 14.08 3.67
C ASP A 31 -0.83 13.28 3.46
N ASP A 32 0.24 13.96 3.08
CA ASP A 32 1.54 13.37 2.76
C ASP A 32 2.21 12.69 3.98
N LEU A 33 1.82 13.07 5.20
CA LEU A 33 2.41 12.55 6.44
C LEU A 33 1.52 11.54 7.15
N ALA A 34 0.29 11.36 6.67
CA ALA A 34 -0.62 10.37 7.24
C ALA A 34 -0.13 8.95 7.00
N LYS A 35 -0.43 8.08 7.94
CA LYS A 35 -0.04 6.67 7.94
C LYS A 35 -1.26 5.79 8.10
N ILE A 36 -1.26 4.68 7.39
CA ILE A 36 -2.17 3.57 7.67
C ILE A 36 -1.31 2.43 8.19
N TRP A 37 -1.52 2.06 9.44
CA TRP A 37 -0.75 1.01 10.08
C TRP A 37 -1.63 0.17 11.00
N PRO A 38 -1.68 -1.15 10.85
CA PRO A 38 -2.52 -2.02 11.67
C PRO A 38 -2.04 -2.17 13.11
N GLY A 39 -0.88 -1.65 13.43
CA GLY A 39 -0.28 -1.84 14.73
C GLY A 39 0.64 -3.05 14.78
N SER A 40 1.39 -3.12 15.87
CA SER A 40 2.26 -4.22 16.24
C SER A 40 2.42 -4.24 17.75
N GLU A 41 3.15 -5.21 18.30
CA GLU A 41 3.52 -5.23 19.73
C GLU A 41 4.27 -3.97 20.19
N ARG A 42 4.93 -3.26 19.26
CA ARG A 42 5.76 -2.07 19.53
C ARG A 42 5.16 -0.75 19.10
N SER A 43 4.04 -0.77 18.39
CA SER A 43 3.42 0.44 17.85
C SER A 43 1.91 0.33 17.80
N THR A 44 1.23 1.43 18.08
CA THR A 44 -0.23 1.51 17.98
C THR A 44 -0.68 1.53 16.52
N SER A 45 -1.91 1.07 16.27
CA SER A 45 -2.58 1.24 14.98
C SER A 45 -2.72 2.71 14.61
N ARG A 46 -2.75 2.97 13.31
CA ARG A 46 -2.97 4.31 12.74
C ARG A 46 -4.16 4.25 11.81
N CYS A 47 -5.19 5.02 12.15
CA CYS A 47 -6.39 5.19 11.35
C CYS A 47 -6.30 6.44 10.48
N SER A 48 -7.12 6.50 9.44
CA SER A 48 -7.19 7.64 8.53
C SER A 48 -8.65 7.94 8.18
N ALA A 49 -9.15 9.09 8.64
CA ALA A 49 -10.50 9.54 8.33
C ALA A 49 -10.71 9.80 6.84
N SER A 50 -9.69 10.25 6.13
CA SER A 50 -9.78 10.46 4.67
C SER A 50 -9.87 9.13 3.91
N LEU A 51 -9.16 8.09 4.35
CA LEU A 51 -9.35 6.76 3.78
C LEU A 51 -10.72 6.19 4.11
N ASP A 52 -11.18 6.35 5.35
CA ASP A 52 -12.52 5.88 5.75
C ASP A 52 -13.62 6.54 4.90
N ALA A 53 -13.50 7.83 4.61
CA ALA A 53 -14.41 8.53 3.71
C ALA A 53 -14.35 7.97 2.28
N LEU A 54 -13.16 7.73 1.74
CA LEU A 54 -12.96 7.14 0.42
C LEU A 54 -13.59 5.74 0.32
N LEU A 55 -13.41 4.92 1.35
CA LEU A 55 -13.96 3.55 1.39
C LEU A 55 -15.50 3.51 1.45
N GLN A 56 -16.14 4.60 1.85
CA GLN A 56 -17.59 4.74 1.92
C GLN A 56 -18.20 5.37 0.65
N GLU A 57 -17.40 5.77 -0.32
CA GLU A 57 -17.91 6.24 -1.61
C GLU A 57 -18.71 5.15 -2.33
N ALA A 58 -19.63 5.55 -3.21
CA ALA A 58 -20.42 4.61 -3.99
C ALA A 58 -19.55 3.72 -4.91
N ASN A 59 -18.43 4.26 -5.40
CA ASN A 59 -17.48 3.57 -6.26
C ASN A 59 -16.06 3.85 -5.77
N PRO A 60 -15.63 3.24 -4.66
CA PRO A 60 -14.27 3.43 -4.15
C PRO A 60 -13.23 2.84 -5.11
N PRO A 61 -12.00 3.36 -5.12
CA PRO A 61 -10.95 2.83 -5.98
C PRO A 61 -10.63 1.37 -5.63
N ARG A 62 -10.29 0.59 -6.66
CA ARG A 62 -9.84 -0.81 -6.46
C ARG A 62 -8.51 -0.87 -5.70
N PHE A 63 -7.62 0.09 -5.99
CA PHE A 63 -6.31 0.17 -5.37
C PHE A 63 -6.01 1.58 -4.86
N VAL A 64 -5.37 1.66 -3.68
CA VAL A 64 -4.64 2.83 -3.21
C VAL A 64 -3.19 2.41 -3.05
N ILE A 65 -2.30 2.98 -3.85
CA ILE A 65 -0.86 2.71 -3.76
C ILE A 65 -0.20 3.91 -3.07
N ASN A 66 0.44 3.65 -1.96
CA ASN A 66 1.12 4.68 -1.19
C ASN A 66 2.56 4.32 -0.81
N GLY A 67 3.28 5.29 -0.26
CA GLY A 67 4.62 5.16 0.28
C GLY A 67 4.68 5.42 1.79
N HIS A 68 5.56 6.30 2.20
CA HIS A 68 5.73 6.87 3.56
C HIS A 68 6.06 5.86 4.68
N MET A 69 5.41 4.71 4.72
CA MET A 69 5.60 3.71 5.79
C MET A 69 6.93 2.95 5.71
N HIS A 70 7.60 2.97 4.57
CA HIS A 70 8.84 2.22 4.30
C HIS A 70 8.73 0.69 4.48
N PHE A 71 7.52 0.16 4.57
CA PHE A 71 7.22 -1.27 4.58
C PHE A 71 6.40 -1.63 3.36
N ARG A 72 6.78 -2.68 2.65
CA ARG A 72 5.98 -3.21 1.54
C ARG A 72 4.89 -4.11 2.12
N THR A 73 3.65 -3.67 2.00
CA THR A 73 2.49 -4.35 2.58
C THR A 73 1.28 -4.27 1.68
N VAL A 74 0.38 -5.22 1.83
CA VAL A 74 -0.99 -5.16 1.31
C VAL A 74 -1.96 -5.20 2.47
N ILE A 75 -2.90 -4.27 2.48
CA ILE A 75 -3.98 -4.18 3.46
C ILE A 75 -5.30 -4.29 2.71
N ASP A 76 -6.12 -5.29 3.03
CA ASP A 76 -7.40 -5.51 2.39
C ASP A 76 -8.53 -4.79 3.14
N PHE A 77 -9.29 -4.01 2.39
CA PHE A 77 -10.60 -3.48 2.77
C PHE A 77 -11.68 -4.13 1.88
N PRO A 78 -12.96 -4.02 2.19
CA PRO A 78 -14.02 -4.71 1.45
C PRO A 78 -14.01 -4.47 -0.07
N SER A 79 -13.68 -3.27 -0.50
CA SER A 79 -13.71 -2.85 -1.91
C SER A 79 -12.36 -2.36 -2.43
N THR A 80 -11.39 -2.12 -1.56
CA THR A 80 -10.12 -1.45 -1.87
C THR A 80 -8.95 -2.21 -1.27
N GLN A 81 -7.86 -2.33 -2.00
CA GLN A 81 -6.59 -2.78 -1.46
C GLN A 81 -5.62 -1.61 -1.34
N VAL A 82 -5.06 -1.41 -0.15
CA VAL A 82 -4.00 -0.44 0.08
C VAL A 82 -2.66 -1.15 -0.01
N ILE A 83 -1.84 -0.73 -0.97
CA ILE A 83 -0.54 -1.32 -1.27
C ILE A 83 0.54 -0.29 -0.93
N ASN A 84 1.34 -0.56 0.10
CA ASN A 84 2.48 0.29 0.42
C ASN A 84 3.71 -0.16 -0.36
N GLY A 85 4.32 0.78 -1.11
CA GLY A 85 5.46 0.52 -1.99
C GLY A 85 6.79 0.26 -1.27
N GLY A 86 6.86 0.58 0.03
CA GLY A 86 8.05 0.38 0.84
C GLY A 86 9.14 1.44 0.62
N THR A 87 10.39 1.00 0.58
CA THR A 87 11.58 1.87 0.47
C THR A 87 12.64 1.23 -0.42
N LEU A 88 13.43 2.07 -1.09
CA LEU A 88 14.56 1.63 -1.91
C LEU A 88 15.89 1.56 -1.13
N LYS A 89 15.85 1.77 0.19
CA LYS A 89 17.07 1.78 1.04
C LYS A 89 16.85 1.08 2.38
N GLY A 90 17.95 0.66 3.01
CA GLY A 90 17.96 0.03 4.32
C GLY A 90 17.68 -1.47 4.28
N GLN A 91 17.41 -2.05 5.43
CA GLN A 91 17.27 -3.51 5.61
C GLN A 91 16.13 -4.13 4.77
N PHE A 92 15.07 -3.37 4.51
CA PHE A 92 13.89 -3.83 3.76
C PHE A 92 13.81 -3.20 2.36
N ALA A 93 14.98 -2.77 1.84
CA ALA A 93 15.06 -2.18 0.51
C ALA A 93 14.58 -3.14 -0.58
N GLY A 94 13.81 -2.59 -1.52
CA GLY A 94 13.28 -3.36 -2.63
C GLY A 94 12.10 -2.68 -3.29
N PHE A 95 11.43 -3.38 -4.19
CA PHE A 95 10.28 -2.90 -4.94
C PHE A 95 9.27 -4.01 -5.18
N SER A 96 8.12 -3.65 -5.70
CA SER A 96 7.09 -4.60 -6.14
C SER A 96 6.57 -4.23 -7.52
N ILE A 97 6.18 -5.24 -8.27
CA ILE A 97 5.49 -5.11 -9.56
C ILE A 97 4.04 -5.55 -9.34
N LEU A 98 3.10 -4.65 -9.60
CA LEU A 98 1.69 -4.93 -9.59
C LEU A 98 1.24 -5.25 -11.02
N ASP A 99 0.91 -6.50 -11.29
CA ASP A 99 0.28 -6.93 -12.53
C ASP A 99 -1.24 -6.93 -12.34
N ILE A 100 -1.87 -5.86 -12.80
CA ILE A 100 -3.32 -5.66 -12.65
C ILE A 100 -4.11 -6.67 -13.48
N SER A 101 -3.58 -7.07 -14.63
CA SER A 101 -4.26 -8.01 -15.52
C SER A 101 -4.33 -9.43 -14.97
N ARG A 102 -3.32 -9.79 -14.17
CA ARG A 102 -3.22 -11.08 -13.48
C ARG A 102 -3.74 -11.05 -12.04
N GLY A 103 -4.05 -9.85 -11.50
CA GLY A 103 -4.41 -9.71 -10.09
C GLY A 103 -3.28 -10.13 -9.15
N GLN A 104 -2.02 -9.86 -9.53
CA GLN A 104 -0.85 -10.40 -8.83
C GLN A 104 0.14 -9.30 -8.49
N ILE A 105 0.80 -9.44 -7.34
CA ILE A 105 1.94 -8.61 -6.96
C ILE A 105 3.17 -9.49 -6.74
N ASP A 106 4.26 -9.18 -7.45
CA ASP A 106 5.57 -9.78 -7.29
C ASP A 106 6.48 -8.80 -6.57
N SER A 107 7.10 -9.24 -5.49
CA SER A 107 7.97 -8.41 -4.67
C SER A 107 9.41 -8.89 -4.72
N PHE A 108 10.36 -7.94 -4.71
CA PHE A 108 11.78 -8.17 -4.83
C PHE A 108 12.55 -7.40 -3.76
N ASN A 109 13.57 -8.02 -3.19
CA ASN A 109 14.52 -7.38 -2.28
C ASN A 109 15.79 -6.97 -3.04
N PHE A 110 16.48 -5.96 -2.54
CA PHE A 110 17.88 -5.73 -2.90
C PHE A 110 18.78 -6.48 -1.91
N SER A 111 19.70 -7.30 -2.44
CA SER A 111 20.73 -7.94 -1.63
C SER A 111 21.79 -6.92 -1.17
N LYS A 112 22.71 -7.36 -0.31
CA LYS A 112 23.85 -6.52 0.12
C LYS A 112 24.78 -6.16 -1.03
N GLU A 113 24.84 -7.00 -2.06
CA GLU A 113 25.61 -6.81 -3.30
C GLU A 113 24.85 -5.96 -4.32
N ASN A 114 23.66 -5.47 -3.97
CA ASN A 114 22.70 -4.75 -4.84
C ASN A 114 22.11 -5.61 -5.96
N ASP A 115 22.13 -6.93 -5.84
CA ASP A 115 21.40 -7.80 -6.73
C ASP A 115 19.89 -7.79 -6.39
N ILE A 116 19.06 -8.14 -7.37
CA ILE A 116 17.61 -8.23 -7.22
C ILE A 116 17.24 -9.69 -6.95
N GLU A 117 16.64 -9.92 -5.79
CA GLU A 117 16.21 -11.24 -5.35
C GLU A 117 14.69 -11.31 -5.22
N PRO A 118 14.03 -12.35 -5.76
CA PRO A 118 12.60 -12.57 -5.50
C PRO A 118 12.33 -12.69 -4.00
N ALA A 119 11.30 -11.97 -3.52
CA ALA A 119 10.93 -11.98 -2.12
C ALA A 119 9.59 -12.70 -1.90
N ARG A 120 8.52 -12.19 -2.46
CA ARG A 120 7.18 -12.74 -2.29
C ARG A 120 6.30 -12.48 -3.49
N GLN A 121 5.51 -13.48 -3.85
CA GLN A 121 4.41 -13.36 -4.79
C GLN A 121 3.10 -13.47 -4.02
N LEU A 122 2.13 -12.63 -4.35
CA LEU A 122 0.81 -12.62 -3.75
C LEU A 122 -0.25 -12.48 -4.84
N ASP A 123 -1.23 -13.38 -4.82
CA ASP A 123 -2.47 -13.24 -5.56
C ASP A 123 -3.39 -12.27 -4.78
N LEU A 124 -3.74 -11.15 -5.41
CA LEU A 124 -4.54 -10.09 -4.80
C LEU A 124 -6.03 -10.44 -4.72
N ASP A 125 -6.49 -11.36 -5.55
CA ASP A 125 -7.88 -11.81 -5.57
C ASP A 125 -8.14 -13.00 -4.62
N ALA A 126 -7.08 -13.67 -4.18
CA ALA A 126 -7.17 -14.73 -3.20
C ALA A 126 -7.26 -14.16 -1.77
N HIS A 127 -8.47 -14.08 -1.24
CA HIS A 127 -8.72 -13.62 0.15
C HIS A 127 -8.44 -14.69 1.23
N LEU A 128 -7.83 -15.81 0.85
CA LEU A 128 -7.58 -16.93 1.74
C LEU A 128 -6.63 -16.55 2.89
N GLY A 129 -7.15 -16.59 4.12
CA GLY A 129 -6.39 -16.34 5.34
C GLY A 129 -6.09 -14.85 5.63
N ARG A 130 -6.55 -13.93 4.81
CA ARG A 130 -6.45 -12.49 5.09
C ARG A 130 -7.70 -11.99 5.80
N ARG A 131 -7.50 -11.12 6.79
CA ARG A 131 -8.61 -10.38 7.38
C ARG A 131 -8.90 -9.17 6.49
N VAL A 132 -10.16 -8.92 6.26
CA VAL A 132 -10.64 -7.78 5.49
C VAL A 132 -11.15 -6.74 6.48
N TRP A 133 -10.63 -5.52 6.37
CA TRP A 133 -11.10 -4.39 7.17
C TRP A 133 -12.37 -3.82 6.55
N ARG A 134 -13.25 -3.28 7.39
CA ARG A 134 -14.38 -2.49 6.90
C ARG A 134 -13.91 -1.08 6.58
N ASN A 135 -13.29 -0.44 7.57
CA ASN A 135 -12.64 0.86 7.48
C ASN A 135 -11.54 0.93 8.55
N THR A 136 -10.77 1.99 8.60
CA THR A 136 -9.66 2.12 9.55
C THR A 136 -10.16 2.29 11.00
N GLY A 137 -11.35 2.85 11.21
CA GLY A 137 -11.96 3.03 12.54
C GLY A 137 -12.43 1.72 13.17
N ASP A 138 -12.73 0.70 12.36
CA ASP A 138 -13.16 -0.63 12.83
C ASP A 138 -12.00 -1.57 13.20
N PHE A 139 -10.76 -1.11 13.05
CA PHE A 139 -9.59 -1.93 13.33
C PHE A 139 -9.39 -2.16 14.85
N ASP A 140 -9.32 -3.42 15.26
CA ASP A 140 -9.19 -3.83 16.66
C ASP A 140 -7.73 -3.99 17.14
N GLY A 141 -6.77 -3.62 16.33
CA GLY A 141 -5.34 -3.72 16.64
C GLY A 141 -4.73 -5.12 16.49
N LYS A 142 -5.50 -6.14 16.13
CA LYS A 142 -5.05 -7.55 16.14
C LYS A 142 -4.68 -8.11 14.77
N TRP A 143 -5.03 -7.42 13.69
CA TRP A 143 -4.69 -7.88 12.37
C TRP A 143 -3.33 -7.33 11.93
N GLN A 144 -2.61 -8.14 11.17
CA GLN A 144 -1.35 -7.74 10.56
C GLN A 144 -1.50 -7.74 9.03
N PRO A 145 -0.93 -6.75 8.34
CA PRO A 145 -0.93 -6.71 6.89
C PRO A 145 -0.11 -7.86 6.32
N VAL A 146 -0.37 -8.21 5.07
CA VAL A 146 0.53 -9.11 4.34
C VAL A 146 1.83 -8.36 4.05
N VAL A 147 2.94 -8.84 4.59
CA VAL A 147 4.27 -8.27 4.39
C VAL A 147 4.87 -8.86 3.13
N LEU A 148 5.37 -8.01 2.23
CA LEU A 148 5.90 -8.38 0.92
C LEU A 148 7.42 -8.53 0.87
N HIS A 149 8.13 -8.27 1.93
CA HIS A 149 9.57 -8.51 2.02
C HIS A 149 9.86 -9.73 2.91
N SER A 150 10.94 -10.42 2.61
CA SER A 150 11.45 -11.48 3.49
C SER A 150 11.98 -10.87 4.79
N ALA A 151 11.83 -11.59 5.87
CA ALA A 151 12.40 -11.21 7.17
C ALA A 151 13.94 -11.26 7.14
#